data_bef737470e1c4505b2e15cce7b450d93
#
_entry.id   bef737470e1c4505b2e15cce7b450d93
#
_cell.length_a   1.000
_cell.length_b   1.000
_cell.length_c   1.000
_cell.angle_alpha   90.00
_cell.angle_beta   90.00
_cell.angle_gamma   90.00
#
_symmetry.space_group_name_H-M   'P 1'
#
loop_
_entity.id
_entity.type
_entity.pdbx_description
1 polymer ?
#
loop_
_entity_poly.entity_id
_entity_poly.type
_entity_poly.pdbx_seq_one_letter_code
_entity_poly.pdbx_strand_id
1 'polypeptide(L)'
;IGATTRHVDVANADLVAAELPLIGCAIKQVAHRGIRNRGTFGGSLAHADPAAEMPACAVALDATFVLQSRDEERRVKAVDFFLGVMSTDRRPDEILTTIELPAQTSNDAWAFHELSRRHGDFALVGVAATARRRSEGLEELRLVVFGCEERPRISKIAASSSLSQKDALELASAVAEDLD
;
A
#
# COMPACT_ATOMS: atom_id res chain seq x y z
N ILE A 1 -11.06 -7.61 -2.22
CA ILE A 1 -11.55 -7.22 -0.88
C ILE A 1 -12.69 -6.23 -1.05
N GLY A 2 -13.84 -6.47 -0.42
CA GLY A 2 -14.95 -5.52 -0.41
C GLY A 2 -14.61 -4.26 0.40
N ALA A 3 -15.03 -3.08 -0.06
CA ALA A 3 -14.66 -1.81 0.58
C ALA A 3 -15.10 -1.68 2.04
N THR A 4 -16.22 -2.31 2.40
CA THR A 4 -16.77 -2.29 3.77
C THR A 4 -16.18 -3.36 4.69
N THR A 5 -15.27 -4.21 4.20
CA THR A 5 -14.57 -5.22 5.02
C THR A 5 -13.76 -4.52 6.09
N ARG A 6 -13.96 -4.90 7.35
CA ARG A 6 -13.27 -4.27 8.47
C ARG A 6 -11.79 -4.66 8.50
N HIS A 7 -10.96 -3.77 9.01
CA HIS A 7 -9.52 -4.04 9.13
C HIS A 7 -9.25 -5.30 9.98
N VAL A 8 -10.05 -5.54 11.02
CA VAL A 8 -9.91 -6.74 11.84
C VAL A 8 -10.22 -8.02 11.06
N ASP A 9 -11.19 -7.99 10.16
CA ASP A 9 -11.56 -9.14 9.34
C ASP A 9 -10.47 -9.44 8.30
N VAL A 10 -9.92 -8.39 7.67
CA VAL A 10 -8.76 -8.51 6.77
C VAL A 10 -7.54 -9.07 7.50
N ALA A 11 -7.27 -8.58 8.72
CA ALA A 11 -6.12 -9.02 9.53
C ALA A 11 -6.20 -10.49 9.96
N ASN A 12 -7.42 -11.05 10.08
CA ASN A 12 -7.65 -12.42 10.54
C ASN A 12 -8.02 -13.39 9.39
N ALA A 13 -8.06 -12.92 8.15
CA ALA A 13 -8.41 -13.77 7.02
C ALA A 13 -7.22 -14.64 6.59
N ASP A 14 -7.39 -15.96 6.60
CA ASP A 14 -6.37 -16.92 6.17
C ASP A 14 -5.93 -16.67 4.71
N LEU A 15 -6.87 -16.28 3.85
CA LEU A 15 -6.60 -15.92 2.46
C LEU A 15 -5.65 -14.70 2.35
N VAL A 16 -5.82 -13.69 3.22
CA VAL A 16 -4.92 -12.52 3.26
C VAL A 16 -3.54 -12.93 3.75
N ALA A 17 -3.47 -13.80 4.76
CA ALA A 17 -2.19 -14.30 5.25
C ALA A 17 -1.44 -15.11 4.17
N ALA A 18 -2.15 -15.87 3.35
CA ALA A 18 -1.57 -16.72 2.31
C ALA A 18 -1.20 -15.96 1.03
N GLU A 19 -2.08 -15.08 0.55
CA GLU A 19 -1.97 -14.49 -0.79
C GLU A 19 -1.64 -12.99 -0.79
N LEU A 20 -1.76 -12.30 0.35
CA LEU A 20 -1.50 -10.87 0.50
C LEU A 20 -0.66 -10.57 1.76
N PRO A 21 0.51 -11.22 1.93
CA PRO A 21 1.28 -11.12 3.17
C PRO A 21 1.76 -9.69 3.46
N LEU A 22 1.97 -8.84 2.44
CA LEU A 22 2.25 -7.41 2.64
C LEU A 22 1.09 -6.72 3.38
N ILE A 23 -0.16 -6.94 2.94
CA ILE A 23 -1.35 -6.42 3.62
C ILE A 23 -1.45 -6.98 5.03
N GLY A 24 -1.24 -8.30 5.19
CA GLY A 24 -1.29 -8.99 6.49
C GLY A 24 -0.26 -8.46 7.50
N CYS A 25 0.89 -7.98 7.02
CA CYS A 25 1.90 -7.31 7.83
C CYS A 25 1.49 -5.88 8.20
N ALA A 26 1.18 -5.06 7.19
CA ALA A 26 0.91 -3.63 7.35
C ALA A 26 -0.35 -3.36 8.18
N ILE A 27 -1.40 -4.17 8.03
CA ILE A 27 -2.68 -3.95 8.73
C ILE A 27 -2.56 -4.06 10.26
N LYS A 28 -1.53 -4.71 10.75
CA LYS A 28 -1.24 -4.80 12.20
C LYS A 28 -0.73 -3.49 12.77
N GLN A 29 -0.17 -2.63 11.93
CA GLN A 29 0.31 -1.30 12.31
C GLN A 29 -0.82 -0.28 12.35
N VAL A 30 -1.90 -0.51 11.57
CA VAL A 30 -3.05 0.40 11.53
C VAL A 30 -3.63 0.60 12.92
N ALA A 31 -3.38 1.75 13.51
CA ALA A 31 -3.98 2.23 14.75
C ALA A 31 -4.07 1.16 15.86
N HIS A 32 -5.08 1.30 16.74
CA HIS A 32 -5.34 0.35 17.83
C HIS A 32 -6.49 -0.60 17.48
N ARG A 33 -6.58 -1.73 18.20
CA ARG A 33 -7.61 -2.76 18.00
C ARG A 33 -9.03 -2.18 17.93
N GLY A 34 -9.36 -1.19 18.78
CA GLY A 34 -10.68 -0.55 18.79
C GLY A 34 -11.01 0.15 17.46
N ILE A 35 -10.01 0.76 16.83
CA ILE A 35 -10.16 1.42 15.53
C ILE A 35 -10.25 0.36 14.42
N ARG A 36 -9.40 -0.67 14.42
CA ARG A 36 -9.47 -1.77 13.45
C ARG A 36 -10.78 -2.54 13.46
N ASN A 37 -11.45 -2.62 14.60
CA ASN A 37 -12.76 -3.25 14.73
C ASN A 37 -13.89 -2.46 14.04
N ARG A 38 -13.69 -1.17 13.77
CA ARG A 38 -14.70 -0.26 13.19
C ARG A 38 -14.30 0.24 11.80
N GLY A 39 -13.04 0.55 11.61
CA GLY A 39 -12.48 1.02 10.33
C GLY A 39 -12.58 -0.05 9.25
N THR A 40 -12.79 0.38 8.01
CA THR A 40 -12.90 -0.49 6.84
C THR A 40 -11.74 -0.29 5.88
N PHE A 41 -11.41 -1.33 5.14
CA PHE A 41 -10.32 -1.31 4.17
C PHE A 41 -10.55 -0.21 3.11
N GLY A 42 -11.70 -0.20 2.48
CA GLY A 42 -12.06 0.82 1.50
C GLY A 42 -12.23 2.22 2.11
N GLY A 43 -12.65 2.31 3.38
CA GLY A 43 -12.74 3.58 4.10
C GLY A 43 -11.38 4.26 4.25
N SER A 44 -10.31 3.50 4.59
CA SER A 44 -8.94 4.01 4.64
C SER A 44 -8.46 4.51 3.27
N LEU A 45 -8.75 3.76 2.21
CA LEU A 45 -8.38 4.13 0.84
C LEU A 45 -9.15 5.37 0.35
N ALA A 46 -10.46 5.43 0.57
CA ALA A 46 -11.28 6.57 0.17
C ALA A 46 -10.97 7.84 0.97
N HIS A 47 -10.50 7.70 2.22
CA HIS A 47 -10.05 8.81 3.05
C HIS A 47 -8.73 9.41 2.56
N ALA A 48 -7.85 8.59 2.00
CA ALA A 48 -6.57 8.98 1.40
C ALA A 48 -5.69 9.83 2.33
N ASP A 49 -5.61 9.44 3.61
CA ASP A 49 -4.64 10.03 4.52
C ASP A 49 -3.22 9.65 4.08
N PRO A 50 -2.33 10.61 3.86
CA PRO A 50 -0.95 10.34 3.41
C PRO A 50 -0.14 9.46 4.36
N ALA A 51 -0.47 9.46 5.64
CA ALA A 51 0.20 8.67 6.66
C ALA A 51 -0.41 7.28 6.87
N ALA A 52 -1.45 6.93 6.09
CA ALA A 52 -2.11 5.63 6.22
C ALA A 52 -1.35 4.53 5.45
N GLU A 53 -1.29 3.34 6.03
CA GLU A 53 -0.56 2.17 5.54
C GLU A 53 -1.23 1.53 4.31
N MET A 54 -2.57 1.46 4.31
CA MET A 54 -3.32 0.75 3.26
C MET A 54 -3.23 1.40 1.88
N PRO A 55 -3.26 2.75 1.73
CA PRO A 55 -2.96 3.42 0.46
C PRO A 55 -1.59 3.05 -0.12
N ALA A 56 -0.54 3.07 0.70
CA ALA A 56 0.82 2.71 0.27
C ALA A 56 0.92 1.25 -0.18
N CYS A 57 0.33 0.32 0.59
CA CYS A 57 0.28 -1.09 0.22
C CYS A 57 -0.51 -1.34 -1.07
N ALA A 58 -1.63 -0.63 -1.28
CA ALA A 58 -2.41 -0.74 -2.51
C ALA A 58 -1.61 -0.29 -3.74
N VAL A 59 -0.84 0.80 -3.63
CA VAL A 59 0.05 1.28 -4.69
C VAL A 59 1.20 0.29 -4.93
N ALA A 60 1.82 -0.23 -3.87
CA ALA A 60 2.92 -1.21 -3.98
C ALA A 60 2.47 -2.51 -4.68
N LEU A 61 1.25 -2.97 -4.40
CA LEU A 61 0.66 -4.17 -4.98
C LEU A 61 0.01 -3.95 -6.35
N ASP A 62 0.07 -2.74 -6.93
CA ASP A 62 -0.59 -2.41 -8.20
C ASP A 62 -2.10 -2.68 -8.17
N ALA A 63 -2.75 -2.39 -7.06
CA ALA A 63 -4.18 -2.62 -6.88
C ALA A 63 -5.04 -1.86 -7.89
N THR A 64 -6.23 -2.38 -8.14
CA THR A 64 -7.26 -1.73 -8.95
C THR A 64 -8.48 -1.49 -8.07
N PHE A 65 -9.01 -0.27 -8.08
CA PHE A 65 -10.20 0.12 -7.34
C PHE A 65 -11.40 0.13 -8.26
N VAL A 66 -12.49 -0.49 -7.81
CA VAL A 66 -13.77 -0.50 -8.50
C VAL A 66 -14.65 0.58 -7.88
N LEU A 67 -14.94 1.59 -8.67
CA LEU A 67 -15.81 2.70 -8.34
C LEU A 67 -17.15 2.53 -9.02
N GLN A 68 -18.23 2.71 -8.28
CA GLN A 68 -19.58 2.50 -8.76
C GLN A 68 -20.39 3.79 -8.57
N SER A 69 -20.95 4.30 -9.65
CA SER A 69 -22.04 5.28 -9.64
C SER A 69 -23.38 4.58 -9.87
N ARG A 70 -24.46 5.37 -10.00
CA ARG A 70 -25.75 4.84 -10.37
C ARG A 70 -25.78 4.17 -11.76
N ASP A 71 -25.03 4.75 -12.69
CA ASP A 71 -25.14 4.44 -14.12
C ASP A 71 -23.88 3.75 -14.69
N GLU A 72 -22.75 3.79 -13.96
CA GLU A 72 -21.45 3.35 -14.48
C GLU A 72 -20.62 2.65 -13.40
N GLU A 73 -19.85 1.65 -13.82
CA GLU A 73 -18.73 1.05 -13.05
C GLU A 73 -17.40 1.45 -13.72
N ARG A 74 -16.47 1.96 -12.91
CA ARG A 74 -15.16 2.39 -13.38
C ARG A 74 -14.06 1.71 -12.56
N ARG A 75 -12.98 1.32 -13.25
CA ARG A 75 -11.78 0.75 -12.63
C ARG A 75 -10.64 1.75 -12.69
N VAL A 76 -10.00 2.01 -11.56
CA VAL A 76 -8.90 2.96 -11.44
C VAL A 76 -7.72 2.27 -10.76
N LYS A 77 -6.51 2.42 -11.30
CA LYS A 77 -5.29 1.93 -10.66
C LYS A 77 -5.01 2.73 -9.39
N ALA A 78 -4.49 2.05 -8.36
CA ALA A 78 -4.17 2.70 -7.09
C ALA A 78 -3.18 3.87 -7.25
N VAL A 79 -2.23 3.77 -8.18
CA VAL A 79 -1.25 4.83 -8.46
C VAL A 79 -1.90 6.10 -9.02
N ASP A 80 -3.03 5.98 -9.70
CA ASP A 80 -3.75 7.09 -10.32
C ASP A 80 -4.89 7.61 -9.43
N PHE A 81 -5.26 6.85 -8.39
CA PHE A 81 -6.41 7.15 -7.54
C PHE A 81 -6.12 8.22 -6.48
N PHE A 82 -4.92 8.23 -5.91
CA PHE A 82 -4.54 9.21 -4.88
C PHE A 82 -3.98 10.47 -5.53
N LEU A 83 -4.66 11.61 -5.35
CA LEU A 83 -4.31 12.87 -6.00
C LEU A 83 -3.53 13.83 -5.09
N GLY A 84 -3.64 13.66 -3.77
CA GLY A 84 -3.02 14.52 -2.75
C GLY A 84 -3.60 14.25 -1.38
N VAL A 85 -3.35 15.13 -0.42
CA VAL A 85 -3.83 15.01 0.95
C VAL A 85 -5.35 14.88 0.99
N MET A 86 -5.85 13.74 1.46
CA MET A 86 -7.27 13.41 1.57
C MET A 86 -8.04 13.63 0.25
N SER A 87 -7.35 13.49 -0.89
CA SER A 87 -7.89 13.73 -2.22
C SER A 87 -7.73 12.52 -3.12
N THR A 88 -8.81 12.12 -3.76
CA THR A 88 -8.87 10.95 -4.64
C THR A 88 -9.54 11.27 -5.96
N ASP A 89 -9.30 10.43 -6.98
CA ASP A 89 -9.97 10.48 -8.30
C ASP A 89 -11.44 10.00 -8.26
N ARG A 90 -12.01 9.76 -7.07
CA ARG A 90 -13.42 9.41 -6.91
C ARG A 90 -14.32 10.61 -7.22
N ARG A 91 -15.26 10.45 -8.14
CA ARG A 91 -16.28 11.45 -8.45
C ARG A 91 -17.31 11.58 -7.30
N PRO A 92 -18.03 12.72 -7.19
CA PRO A 92 -19.00 12.94 -6.11
C PRO A 92 -20.14 11.92 -6.05
N ASP A 93 -20.50 11.35 -7.21
CA ASP A 93 -21.56 10.35 -7.38
C ASP A 93 -21.07 8.90 -7.34
N GLU A 94 -19.78 8.67 -7.11
CA GLU A 94 -19.19 7.34 -7.04
C GLU A 94 -18.95 6.89 -5.59
N ILE A 95 -19.04 5.59 -5.37
CA ILE A 95 -18.57 4.91 -4.16
C ILE A 95 -17.50 3.87 -4.53
N LEU A 96 -16.50 3.72 -3.68
CA LEU A 96 -15.55 2.62 -3.76
C LEU A 96 -16.24 1.35 -3.24
N THR A 97 -16.36 0.34 -4.09
CA THR A 97 -17.05 -0.92 -3.76
C THR A 97 -16.11 -2.07 -3.52
N THR A 98 -15.05 -2.19 -4.34
CA THR A 98 -14.14 -3.33 -4.33
C THR A 98 -12.71 -2.89 -4.58
N ILE A 99 -11.79 -3.57 -3.92
CA ILE A 99 -10.36 -3.45 -4.12
C ILE A 99 -9.85 -4.79 -4.68
N GLU A 100 -9.41 -4.78 -5.91
CA GLU A 100 -8.79 -5.90 -6.60
C GLU A 100 -7.28 -5.85 -6.36
N LEU A 101 -6.73 -6.89 -5.75
CA LEU A 101 -5.31 -7.01 -5.41
C LEU A 101 -4.75 -8.25 -6.09
N PRO A 102 -3.63 -8.15 -6.82
CA PRO A 102 -2.95 -9.33 -7.33
C PRO A 102 -2.50 -10.23 -6.18
N ALA A 103 -2.79 -11.52 -6.28
CA ALA A 103 -2.28 -12.50 -5.33
C ALA A 103 -0.75 -12.57 -5.41
N GLN A 104 -0.09 -12.54 -4.27
CA GLN A 104 1.35 -12.73 -4.17
C GLN A 104 1.68 -14.22 -4.16
N THR A 105 2.72 -14.58 -4.86
CA THR A 105 3.22 -15.97 -4.99
C THR A 105 4.53 -16.14 -4.22
N SER A 106 5.06 -17.36 -4.16
CA SER A 106 6.38 -17.63 -3.59
C SER A 106 7.54 -16.91 -4.29
N ASN A 107 7.30 -16.48 -5.55
CA ASN A 107 8.26 -15.70 -6.32
C ASN A 107 8.20 -14.20 -6.05
N ASP A 108 7.21 -13.75 -5.30
CA ASP A 108 7.09 -12.34 -4.93
C ASP A 108 7.78 -12.10 -3.58
N ALA A 109 8.63 -11.09 -3.55
CA ALA A 109 9.22 -10.55 -2.33
C ALA A 109 8.45 -9.29 -1.92
N TRP A 110 8.37 -9.06 -0.63
CA TRP A 110 7.73 -7.87 -0.07
C TRP A 110 8.42 -7.44 1.22
N ALA A 111 8.28 -6.17 1.55
CA ALA A 111 8.70 -5.61 2.83
C ALA A 111 7.75 -4.47 3.23
N PHE A 112 7.57 -4.31 4.52
CA PHE A 112 6.86 -3.18 5.10
C PHE A 112 7.61 -2.70 6.34
N HIS A 113 7.84 -1.41 6.42
CA HIS A 113 8.41 -0.79 7.61
C HIS A 113 7.84 0.63 7.77
N GLU A 114 7.59 1.02 9.01
CA GLU A 114 7.19 2.38 9.33
C GLU A 114 7.87 2.87 10.59
N LEU A 115 8.09 4.16 10.67
CA LEU A 115 8.53 4.88 11.84
C LEU A 115 7.37 5.75 12.33
N SER A 116 6.92 5.51 13.54
CA SER A 116 5.91 6.32 14.24
C SER A 116 6.41 6.70 15.62
N ARG A 117 5.78 7.68 16.26
CA ARG A 117 6.16 8.09 17.64
C ARG A 117 5.83 7.02 18.66
N ARG A 118 4.74 6.29 18.45
CA ARG A 118 4.26 5.19 19.27
C ARG A 118 3.55 4.18 18.39
N HIS A 119 3.55 2.93 18.80
CA HIS A 119 2.78 1.90 18.10
C HIS A 119 1.29 2.28 18.01
N GLY A 120 0.77 2.30 16.79
CA GLY A 120 -0.60 2.69 16.46
C GLY A 120 -0.83 4.20 16.25
N ASP A 121 0.20 5.04 16.35
CA ASP A 121 0.16 6.42 15.85
C ASP A 121 0.38 6.42 14.33
N PHE A 122 0.00 7.50 13.67
CA PHE A 122 0.31 7.72 12.25
C PHE A 122 1.81 7.67 11.97
N ALA A 123 2.18 7.10 10.85
CA ALA A 123 3.55 7.06 10.41
C ALA A 123 4.12 8.47 10.19
N LEU A 124 5.31 8.72 10.68
CA LEU A 124 6.12 9.88 10.28
C LEU A 124 6.69 9.65 8.89
N VAL A 125 7.14 8.43 8.64
CA VAL A 125 7.57 7.92 7.35
C VAL A 125 7.41 6.40 7.34
N GLY A 126 6.98 5.86 6.23
CA GLY A 126 6.90 4.42 6.05
C GLY A 126 7.20 4.01 4.61
N VAL A 127 7.51 2.74 4.46
CA VAL A 127 7.85 2.13 3.18
C VAL A 127 7.08 0.83 3.02
N ALA A 128 6.40 0.69 1.90
CA ALA A 128 5.88 -0.57 1.40
C ALA A 128 6.64 -0.94 0.12
N ALA A 129 7.19 -2.14 0.04
CA ALA A 129 7.97 -2.59 -1.10
C ALA A 129 7.47 -3.93 -1.62
N THR A 130 7.53 -4.10 -2.95
CA THR A 130 7.32 -5.37 -3.63
C THR A 130 8.39 -5.57 -4.70
N ALA A 131 8.78 -6.82 -4.91
CA ALA A 131 9.70 -7.20 -5.98
C ALA A 131 9.42 -8.63 -6.43
N ARG A 132 9.89 -9.01 -7.62
CA ARG A 132 9.84 -10.37 -8.11
C ARG A 132 11.18 -11.06 -7.94
N ARG A 133 11.18 -12.26 -7.36
CA ARG A 133 12.39 -13.10 -7.20
C ARG A 133 12.70 -13.82 -8.50
N ARG A 134 13.98 -13.83 -8.86
CA ARG A 134 14.54 -14.61 -9.96
C ARG A 134 15.77 -15.36 -9.48
N SER A 135 16.29 -16.27 -10.31
CA SER A 135 17.52 -17.03 -10.02
C SER A 135 18.74 -16.14 -9.72
N GLU A 136 18.79 -14.96 -10.30
CA GLU A 136 19.92 -14.01 -10.20
C GLU A 136 19.60 -12.76 -9.36
N GLY A 137 18.51 -12.73 -8.58
CA GLY A 137 18.20 -11.59 -7.71
C GLY A 137 16.74 -11.15 -7.72
N LEU A 138 16.52 -9.85 -7.60
CA LEU A 138 15.19 -9.22 -7.58
C LEU A 138 14.96 -8.43 -8.87
N GLU A 139 13.76 -8.53 -9.42
CA GLU A 139 13.29 -7.73 -10.54
C GLU A 139 12.04 -6.94 -10.13
N GLU A 140 11.70 -5.93 -10.92
CA GLU A 140 10.48 -5.15 -10.78
C GLU A 140 10.30 -4.56 -9.36
N LEU A 141 11.39 -4.08 -8.76
CA LEU A 141 11.32 -3.48 -7.43
C LEU A 141 10.46 -2.21 -7.49
N ARG A 142 9.38 -2.22 -6.72
CA ARG A 142 8.55 -1.06 -6.43
C ARG A 142 8.77 -0.68 -4.98
N LEU A 143 9.20 0.54 -4.76
CA LEU A 143 9.31 1.13 -3.44
C LEU A 143 8.27 2.24 -3.32
N VAL A 144 7.40 2.15 -2.34
CA VAL A 144 6.36 3.17 -2.08
C VAL A 144 6.64 3.80 -0.73
N VAL A 145 6.91 5.11 -0.74
CA VAL A 145 7.10 5.91 0.48
C VAL A 145 5.78 6.57 0.84
N PHE A 146 5.48 6.68 2.13
CA PHE A 146 4.28 7.33 2.66
C PHE A 146 4.56 8.02 4.00
N GLY A 147 3.66 8.88 4.43
CA GLY A 147 3.74 9.65 5.68
C GLY A 147 4.43 11.01 5.55
N CYS A 148 5.45 11.13 4.73
CA CYS A 148 6.21 12.37 4.50
C CYS A 148 5.88 13.06 3.16
N GLU A 149 4.99 12.48 2.36
CA GLU A 149 4.54 13.00 1.08
C GLU A 149 3.03 13.26 1.11
N GLU A 150 2.50 14.06 0.18
CA GLU A 150 1.06 14.34 0.08
C GLU A 150 0.21 13.12 -0.29
N ARG A 151 0.84 12.09 -0.86
CA ARG A 151 0.24 10.82 -1.28
C ARG A 151 1.30 9.73 -1.32
N PRO A 152 0.94 8.44 -1.37
CA PRO A 152 1.91 7.37 -1.56
C PRO A 152 2.72 7.58 -2.82
N ARG A 153 4.04 7.77 -2.69
CA ARG A 153 4.97 8.01 -3.80
C ARG A 153 5.66 6.72 -4.19
N ILE A 154 5.53 6.35 -5.46
CA ILE A 154 6.17 5.15 -6.00
C ILE A 154 7.50 5.51 -6.68
N SER A 155 8.57 4.84 -6.27
CA SER A 155 9.84 4.80 -6.97
C SER A 155 10.01 3.41 -7.59
N LYS A 156 10.10 3.36 -8.92
CA LYS A 156 10.40 2.12 -9.65
C LYS A 156 11.90 2.05 -9.84
N ILE A 157 12.50 1.02 -9.31
CA ILE A 157 13.94 0.84 -9.33
C ILE A 157 14.26 -0.36 -10.19
N ALA A 158 15.15 -0.19 -11.16
CA ALA A 158 15.73 -1.30 -11.88
C ALA A 158 16.60 -2.10 -10.89
N ALA A 159 16.12 -3.26 -10.46
CA ALA A 159 16.88 -4.11 -9.57
C ALA A 159 18.00 -4.79 -10.34
N SER A 160 19.22 -4.66 -9.84
CA SER A 160 20.35 -5.47 -10.28
C SER A 160 20.34 -6.83 -9.58
N SER A 161 20.98 -7.79 -10.15
CA SER A 161 20.98 -9.21 -9.80
C SER A 161 21.38 -9.57 -8.35
N SER A 162 21.91 -8.65 -7.57
CA SER A 162 22.15 -8.83 -6.14
C SER A 162 22.22 -7.47 -5.45
N LEU A 163 21.25 -7.13 -4.64
CA LEU A 163 21.32 -5.96 -3.77
C LEU A 163 22.12 -6.32 -2.52
N SER A 164 23.36 -5.86 -2.44
CA SER A 164 24.10 -5.87 -1.19
C SER A 164 23.50 -4.84 -0.21
N GLN A 165 23.87 -4.92 1.07
CA GLN A 165 23.45 -3.91 2.05
C GLN A 165 23.93 -2.49 1.65
N LYS A 166 25.07 -2.38 0.97
CA LYS A 166 25.59 -1.12 0.46
C LYS A 166 24.71 -0.57 -0.66
N ASP A 167 24.32 -1.42 -1.62
CA ASP A 167 23.43 -1.03 -2.73
C ASP A 167 22.05 -0.60 -2.19
N ALA A 168 21.55 -1.29 -1.15
CA ALA A 168 20.30 -0.92 -0.51
C ALA A 168 20.36 0.45 0.19
N LEU A 169 21.51 0.80 0.81
CA LEU A 169 21.75 2.10 1.42
C LEU A 169 21.86 3.22 0.36
N GLU A 170 22.62 2.98 -0.72
CA GLU A 170 22.74 3.93 -1.83
C GLU A 170 21.39 4.20 -2.48
N LEU A 171 20.59 3.16 -2.64
CA LEU A 171 19.24 3.24 -3.16
C LEU A 171 18.31 4.04 -2.24
N ALA A 172 18.34 3.75 -0.93
CA ALA A 172 17.56 4.47 0.07
C ALA A 172 17.95 5.97 0.10
N SER A 173 19.24 6.28 -0.03
CA SER A 173 19.71 7.66 -0.10
C SER A 173 19.21 8.38 -1.37
N ALA A 174 19.30 7.72 -2.53
CA ALA A 174 18.80 8.30 -3.78
C ALA A 174 17.28 8.53 -3.75
N VAL A 175 16.51 7.63 -3.13
CA VAL A 175 15.07 7.83 -2.94
C VAL A 175 14.80 8.97 -1.96
N ALA A 176 15.58 9.09 -0.87
CA ALA A 176 15.41 10.14 0.12
C ALA A 176 15.76 11.55 -0.44
N GLU A 177 16.74 11.64 -1.36
CA GLU A 177 17.08 12.89 -2.04
C GLU A 177 16.01 13.36 -3.05
N ASP A 178 15.15 12.44 -3.51
CA ASP A 178 14.05 12.69 -4.44
C ASP A 178 12.71 12.99 -3.72
N LEU A 179 12.68 12.94 -2.39
CA LEU A 179 11.54 13.33 -1.57
C LEU A 179 11.58 14.85 -1.30
N ASP A 180 10.42 15.52 -1.44
CA ASP A 180 10.27 16.97 -1.20
C ASP A 180 10.22 17.31 0.30
#